data_8198037e7f4d510a2326087126284f2a
#
_entry.id   8198037e7f4d510a2326087126284f2a
#
_cell.length_a   1.000
_cell.length_b   1.000
_cell.length_c   1.000
_cell.angle_alpha   90.00
_cell.angle_beta   90.00
_cell.angle_gamma   90.00
#
_symmetry.space_group_name_H-M   'P 1'
#
loop_
_entity.id
_entity.type
_entity.pdbx_description
1 polymer ?
#
loop_
_entity_poly.entity_id
_entity_poly.type
_entity_poly.pdbx_seq_one_letter_code
_entity_poly.pdbx_strand_id
1 'polypeptide(L)'
;KAIRRQRQMCIRDRNCIVSSSSPTTLNYPEPGWVSMDVDEYLALTIKGMKECASQMKEKGLDVTKIKSIMGDGVICGICGVDKDGNAITPYINYLDSRTKEDVELVNSWELDIFGKETGNPEANCMFPAMFARWFLKNIEGFKENGAKFIHDAPYVLAHLAGLSAKDMFVDWGTMSGWGLGYKVEEKCWSKEQLDILGIPEEMMPRIVKPWDIIGHLTEEIAQKTGLPAGIPICGGAGDTMQSMIGSGNMEPGQAVDVAGTCSMFCVSTKGIIPELSKKGAGLVFNSGSLPDTYFYWGYIRTGGLALRWFKDNICKKAEDGSYYQVLEKDARKVPAGSNGVLFLPYLTGGINDIPDAVGCFLNMTMDTDQATLWHAVLE
;
A
#
# COMPACT_ATOMS: atom_id res chain seq x y z
N LYS A 1 4.80 -13.10 11.51
CA LYS A 1 4.74 -13.31 10.05
C LYS A 1 3.44 -12.72 9.56
N ALA A 2 3.48 -11.59 8.87
CA ALA A 2 2.32 -11.02 8.20
C ALA A 2 1.98 -11.92 7.01
N ILE A 3 0.81 -12.56 7.05
CA ILE A 3 0.29 -13.34 5.91
C ILE A 3 -0.52 -12.37 5.07
N ARG A 4 0.07 -11.80 4.02
CA ARG A 4 -0.73 -11.15 2.97
C ARG A 4 -1.39 -12.23 2.12
N ARG A 5 -2.71 -12.14 2.00
CA ARG A 5 -3.50 -13.05 1.18
C ARG A 5 -3.72 -12.39 -0.17
N GLN A 6 -3.08 -12.87 -1.22
CA GLN A 6 -3.52 -12.55 -2.58
C GLN A 6 -4.80 -13.31 -2.90
N ARG A 7 -5.79 -12.63 -3.39
CA ARG A 7 -7.14 -13.11 -3.75
C ARG A 7 -7.44 -12.55 -5.13
N GLN A 8 -8.29 -13.05 -5.92
CA GLN A 8 -9.53 -13.81 -5.96
C GLN A 8 -10.05 -13.83 -7.39
N MET A 9 -10.84 -14.78 -7.77
CA MET A 9 -11.73 -14.65 -8.92
C MET A 9 -13.16 -14.51 -8.40
N CYS A 10 -13.81 -13.39 -8.70
CA CYS A 10 -15.18 -13.09 -8.32
C CYS A 10 -16.12 -13.14 -9.51
N ILE A 11 -17.34 -13.58 -9.29
CA ILE A 11 -18.44 -13.50 -10.26
C ILE A 11 -19.40 -12.35 -9.90
N ARG A 12 -20.38 -12.12 -10.79
CA ARG A 12 -21.40 -11.08 -10.74
C ARG A 12 -22.07 -10.88 -9.38
N ASP A 13 -22.17 -11.94 -8.58
CA ASP A 13 -22.84 -11.96 -7.26
C ASP A 13 -21.85 -11.80 -6.11
N ARG A 14 -20.59 -11.40 -6.38
CA ARG A 14 -19.49 -11.26 -5.42
C ARG A 14 -19.12 -12.58 -4.70
N ASN A 15 -19.44 -13.72 -5.28
CA ASN A 15 -19.03 -15.02 -4.76
C ASN A 15 -17.60 -15.34 -5.22
N CYS A 16 -16.70 -15.60 -4.28
CA CYS A 16 -15.39 -16.14 -4.58
C CYS A 16 -15.53 -17.59 -5.02
N ILE A 17 -15.22 -17.89 -6.30
CA ILE A 17 -15.35 -19.23 -6.87
C ILE A 17 -14.16 -20.11 -6.45
N VAL A 18 -12.95 -19.56 -6.59
CA VAL A 18 -11.68 -20.21 -6.24
C VAL A 18 -10.73 -19.17 -5.66
N SER A 19 -9.80 -19.61 -4.83
CA SER A 19 -8.76 -18.74 -4.27
C SER A 19 -7.46 -19.50 -4.04
N SER A 20 -6.37 -18.77 -4.12
CA SER A 20 -5.04 -19.21 -3.73
C SER A 20 -4.38 -18.13 -2.90
N SER A 21 -3.47 -18.50 -1.99
CA SER A 21 -2.68 -17.55 -1.22
C SER A 21 -1.28 -18.11 -0.97
N SER A 22 -0.30 -17.24 -1.06
CA SER A 22 1.09 -17.57 -0.73
C SER A 22 1.67 -16.49 0.17
N PRO A 23 2.51 -16.85 1.16
CA PRO A 23 3.25 -15.85 1.93
C PRO A 23 4.33 -15.22 1.05
N THR A 24 4.60 -13.94 1.27
CA THR A 24 5.71 -13.21 0.68
C THR A 24 6.83 -13.00 1.69
N THR A 25 8.06 -12.90 1.22
CA THR A 25 9.25 -12.73 2.06
C THR A 25 9.58 -11.24 2.21
N LEU A 26 9.81 -10.79 3.44
CA LEU A 26 10.41 -9.49 3.73
C LEU A 26 11.87 -9.69 4.10
N ASN A 27 12.75 -8.93 3.47
CA ASN A 27 14.18 -8.90 3.75
C ASN A 27 14.52 -7.66 4.57
N TYR A 28 15.35 -7.83 5.59
CA TYR A 28 15.80 -6.78 6.50
C TYR A 28 17.35 -6.68 6.42
N PRO A 29 17.90 -6.10 5.33
CA PRO A 29 19.35 -6.08 5.12
C PRO A 29 20.09 -5.25 6.17
N GLU A 30 19.49 -4.17 6.65
CA GLU A 30 20.01 -3.29 7.71
C GLU A 30 18.89 -2.80 8.62
N PRO A 31 19.20 -2.27 9.82
CA PRO A 31 18.19 -1.67 10.69
C PRO A 31 17.40 -0.58 9.97
N GLY A 32 16.07 -0.71 9.96
CA GLY A 32 15.17 0.22 9.28
C GLY A 32 15.04 0.03 7.78
N TRP A 33 15.80 -0.89 7.18
CA TRP A 33 15.68 -1.24 5.75
C TRP A 33 14.74 -2.43 5.57
N VAL A 34 13.79 -2.29 4.66
CA VAL A 34 12.83 -3.35 4.35
C VAL A 34 12.69 -3.45 2.84
N SER A 35 13.03 -4.59 2.29
CA SER A 35 12.93 -4.85 0.86
C SER A 35 12.27 -6.19 0.58
N MET A 36 11.91 -6.40 -0.68
CA MET A 36 11.26 -7.60 -1.19
C MET A 36 11.84 -7.92 -2.56
N ASP A 37 11.76 -9.19 -2.92
CA ASP A 37 12.06 -9.64 -4.26
C ASP A 37 10.78 -9.57 -5.12
N VAL A 38 10.74 -8.69 -6.11
CA VAL A 38 9.57 -8.54 -6.97
C VAL A 38 9.39 -9.72 -7.92
N ASP A 39 10.45 -10.45 -8.25
CA ASP A 39 10.39 -11.69 -9.03
C ASP A 39 9.76 -12.83 -8.22
N GLU A 40 9.95 -12.86 -6.88
CA GLU A 40 9.18 -13.74 -6.01
C GLU A 40 7.67 -13.46 -6.14
N TYR A 41 7.25 -12.20 -6.19
CA TYR A 41 5.85 -11.81 -6.41
C TYR A 41 5.31 -12.34 -7.73
N LEU A 42 6.06 -12.19 -8.81
CA LEU A 42 5.69 -12.71 -10.12
C LEU A 42 5.55 -14.24 -10.09
N ALA A 43 6.53 -14.93 -9.52
CA ALA A 43 6.51 -16.39 -9.40
C ALA A 43 5.33 -16.89 -8.55
N LEU A 44 5.06 -16.25 -7.42
CA LEU A 44 3.93 -16.58 -6.55
C LEU A 44 2.58 -16.27 -7.21
N THR A 45 2.48 -15.21 -8.00
CA THR A 45 1.28 -14.89 -8.77
C THR A 45 1.00 -15.96 -9.83
N ILE A 46 2.00 -16.35 -10.63
CA ILE A 46 1.88 -17.43 -11.62
C ILE A 46 1.48 -18.74 -10.95
N LYS A 47 2.07 -19.08 -9.80
CA LYS A 47 1.68 -20.24 -9.00
C LYS A 47 0.23 -20.17 -8.56
N GLY A 48 -0.20 -19.04 -8.01
CA GLY A 48 -1.58 -18.82 -7.57
C GLY A 48 -2.59 -18.92 -8.72
N MET A 49 -2.26 -18.35 -9.88
CA MET A 49 -3.08 -18.48 -11.10
C MET A 49 -3.22 -19.94 -11.53
N LYS A 50 -2.15 -20.72 -11.50
CA LYS A 50 -2.17 -22.16 -11.79
C LYS A 50 -3.05 -22.94 -10.84
N GLU A 51 -2.93 -22.67 -9.53
CA GLU A 51 -3.75 -23.30 -8.49
C GLU A 51 -5.23 -22.97 -8.68
N CYS A 52 -5.57 -21.71 -8.96
CA CYS A 52 -6.94 -21.29 -9.25
C CYS A 52 -7.49 -21.98 -10.51
N ALA A 53 -6.70 -22.07 -11.59
CA ALA A 53 -7.11 -22.78 -12.81
C ALA A 53 -7.38 -24.28 -12.55
N SER A 54 -6.56 -24.92 -11.73
CA SER A 54 -6.76 -26.32 -11.33
C SER A 54 -8.04 -26.50 -10.51
N GLN A 55 -8.28 -25.67 -9.52
CA GLN A 55 -9.51 -25.67 -8.72
C GLN A 55 -10.76 -25.44 -9.56
N MET A 56 -10.68 -24.55 -10.57
CA MET A 56 -11.80 -24.33 -11.51
C MET A 56 -12.12 -25.61 -12.30
N LYS A 57 -11.10 -26.29 -12.84
CA LYS A 57 -11.27 -27.56 -13.58
C LYS A 57 -11.86 -28.66 -12.70
N GLU A 58 -11.39 -28.80 -11.46
CA GLU A 58 -11.92 -29.76 -10.48
C GLU A 58 -13.40 -29.51 -10.17
N LYS A 59 -13.84 -28.24 -10.17
CA LYS A 59 -15.25 -27.84 -10.01
C LYS A 59 -16.05 -27.92 -11.31
N GLY A 60 -15.50 -28.41 -12.41
CA GLY A 60 -16.15 -28.48 -13.71
C GLY A 60 -16.42 -27.12 -14.35
N LEU A 61 -15.66 -26.07 -13.96
CA LEU A 61 -15.79 -24.73 -14.50
C LEU A 61 -14.89 -24.54 -15.72
N ASP A 62 -15.40 -23.82 -16.70
CA ASP A 62 -14.72 -23.53 -17.96
C ASP A 62 -13.81 -22.30 -17.81
N VAL A 63 -12.48 -22.51 -17.78
CA VAL A 63 -11.48 -21.43 -17.69
C VAL A 63 -11.52 -20.45 -18.87
N THR A 64 -12.09 -20.86 -20.01
CA THR A 64 -12.23 -19.98 -21.19
C THR A 64 -13.28 -18.87 -20.97
N LYS A 65 -14.06 -18.96 -19.91
CA LYS A 65 -15.04 -17.93 -19.53
C LYS A 65 -14.43 -16.77 -18.75
N ILE A 66 -13.15 -16.84 -18.37
CA ILE A 66 -12.44 -15.72 -17.75
C ILE A 66 -12.39 -14.56 -18.75
N LYS A 67 -12.82 -13.37 -18.32
CA LYS A 67 -12.98 -12.20 -19.20
C LYS A 67 -11.84 -11.21 -19.07
N SER A 68 -11.20 -11.11 -17.93
CA SER A 68 -10.09 -10.21 -17.69
C SER A 68 -9.27 -10.63 -16.48
N ILE A 69 -8.06 -10.13 -16.44
CA ILE A 69 -7.17 -10.15 -15.27
C ILE A 69 -7.02 -8.71 -14.80
N MET A 70 -7.12 -8.48 -13.52
CA MET A 70 -6.86 -7.21 -12.87
C MET A 70 -6.08 -7.47 -11.59
N GLY A 71 -5.06 -6.68 -11.32
CA GLY A 71 -4.28 -6.76 -10.09
C GLY A 71 -4.48 -5.55 -9.21
N ASP A 72 -4.21 -5.74 -7.93
CA ASP A 72 -3.98 -4.65 -6.99
C ASP A 72 -2.67 -4.88 -6.24
N GLY A 73 -2.10 -3.82 -5.70
CA GLY A 73 -0.84 -3.90 -4.98
C GLY A 73 -0.61 -2.73 -4.05
N VAL A 74 0.57 -2.70 -3.48
CA VAL A 74 0.97 -1.67 -2.52
C VAL A 74 1.13 -0.33 -3.22
N ILE A 75 0.47 0.71 -2.69
CA ILE A 75 0.54 2.07 -3.27
C ILE A 75 1.86 2.78 -2.99
N CYS A 76 2.58 2.39 -1.94
CA CYS A 76 3.83 3.02 -1.52
C CYS A 76 4.96 2.00 -1.57
N GLY A 77 5.63 1.93 -2.71
CA GLY A 77 6.80 1.08 -2.93
C GLY A 77 7.13 0.97 -4.41
N ILE A 78 8.41 0.86 -4.74
CA ILE A 78 8.90 0.71 -6.12
C ILE A 78 10.16 -0.13 -6.19
N CYS A 79 10.43 -0.67 -7.37
CA CYS A 79 11.76 -1.07 -7.82
C CYS A 79 12.14 -0.34 -9.11
N GLY A 80 13.41 -0.41 -9.47
CA GLY A 80 13.92 0.01 -10.76
C GLY A 80 14.08 -1.16 -11.70
N VAL A 81 13.76 -0.96 -12.98
CA VAL A 81 13.90 -1.99 -14.02
C VAL A 81 14.81 -1.53 -15.14
N ASP A 82 15.43 -2.48 -15.82
CA ASP A 82 16.20 -2.27 -17.04
C ASP A 82 15.29 -2.05 -18.28
N LYS A 83 15.90 -1.85 -19.45
CA LYS A 83 15.19 -1.64 -20.72
C LYS A 83 14.30 -2.82 -21.16
N ASP A 84 14.62 -4.03 -20.72
CA ASP A 84 13.87 -5.24 -21.04
C ASP A 84 12.73 -5.47 -20.02
N GLY A 85 12.72 -4.70 -18.92
CA GLY A 85 11.70 -4.73 -17.88
C GLY A 85 12.05 -5.60 -16.68
N ASN A 86 13.28 -6.14 -16.61
CA ASN A 86 13.72 -6.94 -15.48
C ASN A 86 14.11 -6.05 -14.29
N ALA A 87 13.79 -6.47 -13.09
CA ALA A 87 14.17 -5.76 -11.89
C ALA A 87 15.69 -5.74 -11.71
N ILE A 88 16.26 -4.55 -11.53
CA ILE A 88 17.69 -4.34 -11.26
C ILE A 88 17.94 -3.72 -9.88
N THR A 89 16.88 -3.49 -9.13
CA THR A 89 16.93 -3.11 -7.72
C THR A 89 15.97 -3.98 -6.92
N PRO A 90 16.17 -4.13 -5.59
CA PRO A 90 15.13 -4.69 -4.76
C PRO A 90 13.88 -3.78 -4.77
N TYR A 91 12.70 -4.36 -4.56
CA TYR A 91 11.49 -3.60 -4.29
C TYR A 91 11.55 -3.06 -2.86
N ILE A 92 11.49 -1.74 -2.71
CA ILE A 92 11.44 -1.06 -1.42
C ILE A 92 9.99 -0.69 -1.15
N ASN A 93 9.48 -1.00 0.04
CA ASN A 93 8.09 -0.73 0.42
C ASN A 93 7.98 0.30 1.56
N TYR A 94 6.76 0.67 1.88
CA TYR A 94 6.41 1.70 2.87
C TYR A 94 6.94 1.45 4.31
N LEU A 95 7.42 0.26 4.62
CA LEU A 95 8.02 -0.06 5.93
C LEU A 95 9.47 0.41 6.05
N ASP A 96 10.09 0.75 4.91
CA ASP A 96 11.48 1.15 4.83
C ASP A 96 11.68 2.61 5.25
N SER A 97 12.76 2.89 5.94
CA SER A 97 13.10 4.23 6.43
C SER A 97 14.47 4.74 5.96
N ARG A 98 15.09 4.06 4.96
CA ARG A 98 16.43 4.42 4.46
C ARG A 98 16.53 5.81 3.84
N THR A 99 15.40 6.41 3.45
CA THR A 99 15.33 7.71 2.81
C THR A 99 15.22 8.89 3.77
N LYS A 100 15.39 8.68 5.08
CA LYS A 100 15.20 9.71 6.11
C LYS A 100 15.98 10.99 5.83
N GLU A 101 17.26 10.89 5.45
CA GLU A 101 18.09 12.06 5.13
C GLU A 101 17.57 12.84 3.90
N ASP A 102 17.13 12.13 2.85
CA ASP A 102 16.53 12.74 1.67
C ASP A 102 15.19 13.40 2.00
N VAL A 103 14.40 12.83 2.88
CA VAL A 103 13.13 13.41 3.37
C VAL A 103 13.41 14.72 4.14
N GLU A 104 14.35 14.72 5.08
CA GLU A 104 14.74 15.92 5.83
C GLU A 104 15.22 17.03 4.89
N LEU A 105 16.04 16.68 3.89
CA LEU A 105 16.52 17.62 2.88
C LEU A 105 15.37 18.23 2.06
N VAL A 106 14.49 17.39 1.52
CA VAL A 106 13.36 17.85 0.67
C VAL A 106 12.41 18.73 1.47
N ASN A 107 12.12 18.38 2.71
CA ASN A 107 11.25 19.16 3.58
C ASN A 107 11.87 20.50 4.01
N SER A 108 13.20 20.63 4.00
CA SER A 108 13.90 21.89 4.27
C SER A 108 13.78 22.93 3.14
N TRP A 109 13.35 22.51 1.95
CA TRP A 109 13.19 23.43 0.81
C TRP A 109 11.95 24.33 0.90
N GLU A 110 10.99 23.96 1.75
CA GLU A 110 9.74 24.72 2.01
C GLU A 110 8.98 25.13 0.74
N LEU A 111 8.84 24.20 -0.18
CA LEU A 111 8.24 24.44 -1.49
C LEU A 111 6.73 24.19 -1.48
N ASP A 112 5.96 25.20 -1.83
CA ASP A 112 4.49 25.13 -1.92
C ASP A 112 3.97 24.24 -3.05
N ILE A 113 4.78 24.00 -4.10
CA ILE A 113 4.35 23.29 -5.31
C ILE A 113 3.87 21.87 -4.99
N PHE A 114 4.52 21.20 -4.03
CA PHE A 114 4.15 19.85 -3.62
C PHE A 114 2.70 19.80 -3.11
N GLY A 115 2.37 20.61 -2.11
CA GLY A 115 1.01 20.66 -1.57
C GLY A 115 -0.04 21.10 -2.59
N LYS A 116 0.31 22.06 -3.48
CA LYS A 116 -0.61 22.55 -4.50
C LYS A 116 -0.94 21.52 -5.58
N GLU A 117 0.02 20.76 -6.05
CA GLU A 117 -0.17 19.85 -7.17
C GLU A 117 -0.53 18.42 -6.71
N THR A 118 0.01 17.97 -5.58
CA THR A 118 -0.21 16.59 -5.11
C THR A 118 -1.19 16.48 -3.94
N GLY A 119 -1.46 17.58 -3.22
CA GLY A 119 -2.14 17.56 -1.94
C GLY A 119 -1.26 17.14 -0.75
N ASN A 120 0.01 16.76 -1.00
CA ASN A 120 0.99 16.34 0.00
C ASN A 120 2.07 17.42 0.14
N PRO A 121 2.06 18.24 1.20
CA PRO A 121 2.98 19.37 1.31
C PRO A 121 4.40 18.97 1.73
N GLU A 122 4.59 17.74 2.20
CA GLU A 122 5.84 17.25 2.77
C GLU A 122 6.21 15.87 2.20
N ALA A 123 7.51 15.64 2.06
CA ALA A 123 8.06 14.32 1.77
C ALA A 123 7.91 13.39 2.98
N ASN A 124 7.84 12.09 2.70
CA ASN A 124 7.72 11.03 3.69
C ASN A 124 8.58 9.84 3.29
N CYS A 125 9.15 9.12 4.26
CA CYS A 125 9.99 7.95 3.99
C CYS A 125 9.28 6.86 3.18
N MET A 126 7.96 6.77 3.26
CA MET A 126 7.19 5.79 2.52
C MET A 126 6.95 6.17 1.04
N PHE A 127 7.25 7.39 0.63
CA PHE A 127 6.94 7.85 -0.72
C PHE A 127 7.91 7.30 -1.77
N PRO A 128 7.40 6.67 -2.83
CA PRO A 128 8.19 6.23 -3.98
C PRO A 128 9.11 7.30 -4.56
N ALA A 129 8.72 8.58 -4.55
CA ALA A 129 9.58 9.68 -4.98
C ALA A 129 10.90 9.73 -4.19
N MET A 130 10.88 9.41 -2.90
CA MET A 130 12.10 9.36 -2.09
C MET A 130 12.93 8.11 -2.39
N PHE A 131 12.29 6.97 -2.64
CA PHE A 131 13.00 5.75 -3.07
C PHE A 131 13.67 5.94 -4.43
N ALA A 132 12.99 6.60 -5.38
CA ALA A 132 13.56 6.92 -6.69
C ALA A 132 14.83 7.78 -6.57
N ARG A 133 14.78 8.85 -5.74
CA ARG A 133 15.97 9.67 -5.42
C ARG A 133 17.08 8.83 -4.83
N TRP A 134 16.74 7.96 -3.87
CA TRP A 134 17.71 7.11 -3.21
C TRP A 134 18.38 6.13 -4.19
N PHE A 135 17.63 5.51 -5.10
CA PHE A 135 18.18 4.63 -6.14
C PHE A 135 19.18 5.39 -7.04
N LEU A 136 18.77 6.56 -7.53
CA LEU A 136 19.61 7.40 -8.39
C LEU A 136 20.90 7.86 -7.71
N LYS A 137 20.91 7.99 -6.40
CA LYS A 137 22.06 8.46 -5.61
C LYS A 137 22.98 7.31 -5.17
N ASN A 138 22.42 6.16 -4.79
CA ASN A 138 23.15 5.15 -4.02
C ASN A 138 23.37 3.83 -4.77
N ILE A 139 22.64 3.58 -5.87
CA ILE A 139 22.86 2.34 -6.64
C ILE A 139 23.81 2.64 -7.80
N GLU A 140 25.00 2.03 -7.74
CA GLU A 140 26.01 2.18 -8.79
C GLU A 140 25.48 1.70 -10.14
N GLY A 141 25.68 2.50 -11.18
CA GLY A 141 25.23 2.19 -12.53
C GLY A 141 23.72 2.26 -12.77
N PHE A 142 22.92 2.65 -11.77
CA PHE A 142 21.48 2.72 -11.94
C PHE A 142 21.07 3.81 -12.94
N LYS A 143 21.77 4.94 -12.96
CA LYS A 143 21.47 6.04 -13.91
C LYS A 143 21.69 5.62 -15.36
N GLU A 144 22.64 4.72 -15.60
CA GLU A 144 23.02 4.24 -16.93
C GLU A 144 22.19 3.04 -17.39
N ASN A 145 21.81 2.17 -16.46
CA ASN A 145 21.17 0.88 -16.75
C ASN A 145 19.67 0.87 -16.42
N GLY A 146 19.21 1.74 -15.53
CA GLY A 146 17.80 1.86 -15.16
C GLY A 146 16.99 2.50 -16.29
N ALA A 147 15.84 1.94 -16.59
CA ALA A 147 14.93 2.44 -17.61
C ALA A 147 13.65 3.04 -17.02
N LYS A 148 13.07 2.38 -16.01
CA LYS A 148 11.82 2.81 -15.37
C LYS A 148 11.80 2.49 -13.89
N PHE A 149 11.01 3.26 -13.14
CA PHE A 149 10.54 2.88 -11.81
C PHE A 149 9.17 2.22 -11.92
N ILE A 150 8.90 1.21 -11.10
CA ILE A 150 7.63 0.49 -11.19
C ILE A 150 7.18 -0.05 -9.83
N HIS A 151 5.86 -0.09 -9.61
CA HIS A 151 5.25 -0.72 -8.44
C HIS A 151 5.11 -2.24 -8.64
N ASP A 152 4.82 -2.98 -7.55
CA ASP A 152 4.71 -4.43 -7.53
C ASP A 152 3.62 -4.99 -8.47
N ALA A 153 2.37 -4.51 -8.33
CA ALA A 153 1.29 -5.02 -9.18
C ALA A 153 1.49 -4.66 -10.66
N PRO A 154 1.82 -3.41 -11.04
CA PRO A 154 2.19 -3.07 -12.42
C PRO A 154 3.37 -3.90 -12.96
N TYR A 155 4.39 -4.20 -12.14
CA TYR A 155 5.49 -5.08 -12.53
C TYR A 155 4.98 -6.47 -12.91
N VAL A 156 4.19 -7.08 -12.04
CA VAL A 156 3.62 -8.41 -12.29
C VAL A 156 2.73 -8.41 -13.53
N LEU A 157 1.80 -7.45 -13.64
CA LEU A 157 0.87 -7.36 -14.77
C LEU A 157 1.61 -7.14 -16.10
N ALA A 158 2.67 -6.32 -16.09
CA ALA A 158 3.51 -6.09 -17.28
C ALA A 158 4.18 -7.39 -17.74
N HIS A 159 4.72 -8.19 -16.83
CA HIS A 159 5.34 -9.48 -17.17
C HIS A 159 4.32 -10.52 -17.66
N LEU A 160 3.11 -10.56 -17.06
CA LEU A 160 2.03 -11.41 -17.57
C LEU A 160 1.64 -11.07 -19.01
N ALA A 161 1.77 -9.78 -19.37
CA ALA A 161 1.48 -9.26 -20.70
C ALA A 161 2.69 -9.23 -21.65
N GLY A 162 3.89 -9.58 -21.19
CA GLY A 162 5.12 -9.54 -22.00
C GLY A 162 5.55 -8.13 -22.41
N LEU A 163 5.31 -7.12 -21.54
CA LEU A 163 5.69 -5.73 -21.81
C LEU A 163 7.16 -5.49 -21.46
N SER A 164 7.83 -4.67 -22.27
CA SER A 164 9.16 -4.14 -21.94
C SER A 164 9.05 -2.79 -21.19
N ALA A 165 10.17 -2.27 -20.70
CA ALA A 165 10.18 -1.04 -19.90
C ALA A 165 9.47 0.15 -20.57
N LYS A 166 9.58 0.31 -21.91
CA LYS A 166 8.93 1.41 -22.64
C LYS A 166 7.40 1.43 -22.51
N ASP A 167 6.79 0.25 -22.30
CA ASP A 167 5.34 0.06 -22.20
C ASP A 167 4.86 -0.08 -20.76
N MET A 168 5.77 -0.04 -19.77
CA MET A 168 5.43 -0.11 -18.37
C MET A 168 4.57 1.06 -17.94
N PHE A 169 3.70 0.79 -16.98
CA PHE A 169 2.60 1.67 -16.63
C PHE A 169 2.38 1.74 -15.11
N VAL A 170 1.60 2.73 -14.71
CA VAL A 170 0.98 2.82 -13.38
C VAL A 170 -0.43 3.36 -13.57
N ASP A 171 -1.39 2.88 -12.81
CA ASP A 171 -2.71 3.53 -12.79
C ASP A 171 -2.67 4.85 -12.02
N TRP A 172 -3.63 5.75 -12.29
CA TRP A 172 -3.63 7.08 -11.68
C TRP A 172 -3.83 7.09 -10.16
N GLY A 173 -4.49 6.06 -9.60
CA GLY A 173 -4.64 5.92 -8.16
C GLY A 173 -3.29 5.59 -7.52
N THR A 174 -2.63 4.54 -8.00
CA THR A 174 -1.29 4.15 -7.55
C THR A 174 -0.24 5.22 -7.84
N MET A 175 -0.34 5.95 -8.99
CA MET A 175 0.48 7.13 -9.25
C MET A 175 0.42 8.12 -8.09
N SER A 176 -0.75 8.39 -7.54
CA SER A 176 -0.89 9.31 -6.42
C SER A 176 -0.19 8.83 -5.14
N GLY A 177 0.09 7.55 -5.03
CA GLY A 177 0.91 6.96 -3.96
C GLY A 177 2.39 7.33 -4.01
N TRP A 178 2.88 7.93 -5.13
CA TRP A 178 4.24 8.48 -5.21
C TRP A 178 4.52 9.57 -4.18
N GLY A 179 3.48 10.19 -3.67
CA GLY A 179 3.53 11.26 -2.70
C GLY A 179 3.90 12.61 -3.30
N LEU A 180 4.95 12.67 -4.10
CA LEU A 180 5.44 13.85 -4.80
C LEU A 180 5.74 13.53 -6.28
N GLY A 181 5.94 14.55 -7.11
CA GLY A 181 6.37 14.40 -8.51
C GLY A 181 5.22 14.32 -9.53
N TYR A 182 3.98 14.58 -9.13
CA TYR A 182 2.80 14.46 -10.01
C TYR A 182 1.78 15.58 -9.77
N LYS A 183 0.82 15.70 -10.70
CA LYS A 183 -0.37 16.55 -10.58
C LYS A 183 -1.59 15.65 -10.41
N VAL A 184 -2.18 15.69 -9.22
CA VAL A 184 -3.22 14.74 -8.84
C VAL A 184 -4.53 14.94 -9.61
N GLU A 185 -4.90 16.17 -9.94
CA GLU A 185 -6.12 16.50 -10.67
C GLU A 185 -5.97 16.18 -12.16
N GLU A 186 -4.85 16.57 -12.78
CA GLU A 186 -4.56 16.34 -14.20
C GLU A 186 -4.18 14.88 -14.52
N LYS A 187 -3.92 14.06 -13.50
CA LYS A 187 -3.49 12.66 -13.65
C LYS A 187 -2.23 12.51 -14.50
N CYS A 188 -1.23 13.35 -14.27
CA CYS A 188 0.03 13.34 -15.01
C CYS A 188 1.24 13.55 -14.10
N TRP A 189 2.42 13.21 -14.62
CA TRP A 189 3.68 13.56 -13.94
C TRP A 189 3.91 15.06 -14.01
N SER A 190 4.47 15.64 -12.95
CA SER A 190 4.85 17.05 -12.89
C SER A 190 6.33 17.20 -13.23
N LYS A 191 6.62 17.62 -14.46
CA LYS A 191 8.01 17.84 -14.88
C LYS A 191 8.74 18.77 -13.92
N GLU A 192 8.10 19.85 -13.47
CA GLU A 192 8.71 20.82 -12.55
C GLU A 192 9.09 20.15 -11.22
N GLN A 193 8.19 19.37 -10.62
CA GLN A 193 8.52 18.65 -9.38
C GLN A 193 9.59 17.59 -9.60
N LEU A 194 9.54 16.83 -10.70
CA LEU A 194 10.54 15.81 -11.03
C LEU A 194 11.92 16.44 -11.21
N ASP A 195 12.02 17.59 -11.91
CA ASP A 195 13.28 18.32 -12.06
C ASP A 195 13.82 18.78 -10.70
N ILE A 196 12.97 19.33 -9.82
CA ILE A 196 13.33 19.73 -8.45
C ILE A 196 13.82 18.52 -7.63
N LEU A 197 13.13 17.40 -7.76
CA LEU A 197 13.48 16.14 -7.07
C LEU A 197 14.70 15.45 -7.68
N GLY A 198 15.17 15.87 -8.86
CA GLY A 198 16.28 15.24 -9.58
C GLY A 198 15.93 13.84 -10.11
N ILE A 199 14.66 13.61 -10.46
CA ILE A 199 14.15 12.36 -11.02
C ILE A 199 13.94 12.54 -12.52
N PRO A 200 14.60 11.77 -13.41
CA PRO A 200 14.39 11.89 -14.84
C PRO A 200 12.95 11.49 -15.24
N GLU A 201 12.26 12.38 -15.97
CA GLU A 201 10.89 12.15 -16.40
C GLU A 201 10.78 10.89 -17.29
N GLU A 202 11.79 10.61 -18.10
CA GLU A 202 11.85 9.43 -18.94
C GLU A 202 11.88 8.10 -18.15
N MET A 203 12.26 8.13 -16.88
CA MET A 203 12.20 6.94 -15.99
C MET A 203 10.82 6.72 -15.36
N MET A 204 9.89 7.65 -15.57
CA MET A 204 8.52 7.50 -15.05
C MET A 204 7.70 6.59 -15.95
N PRO A 205 6.88 5.68 -15.38
CA PRO A 205 5.99 4.83 -16.15
C PRO A 205 4.85 5.66 -16.77
N ARG A 206 4.26 5.18 -17.86
CA ARG A 206 3.07 5.83 -18.43
C ARG A 206 1.87 5.69 -17.49
N ILE A 207 1.04 6.71 -17.40
CA ILE A 207 -0.15 6.69 -16.55
C ILE A 207 -1.33 6.15 -17.37
N VAL A 208 -2.10 5.22 -16.77
CA VAL A 208 -3.28 4.60 -17.37
C VAL A 208 -4.48 4.70 -16.44
N LYS A 209 -5.67 4.49 -16.98
CA LYS A 209 -6.88 4.27 -16.16
C LYS A 209 -6.85 2.85 -15.58
N PRO A 210 -7.38 2.63 -14.37
CA PRO A 210 -7.42 1.28 -13.78
C PRO A 210 -8.03 0.19 -14.67
N TRP A 211 -8.96 0.56 -15.54
CA TRP A 211 -9.67 -0.35 -16.44
C TRP A 211 -9.14 -0.37 -17.88
N ASP A 212 -8.11 0.40 -18.22
CA ASP A 212 -7.51 0.33 -19.53
C ASP A 212 -6.85 -1.05 -19.72
N ILE A 213 -7.05 -1.64 -20.90
CA ILE A 213 -6.37 -2.88 -21.27
C ILE A 213 -4.92 -2.53 -21.59
N ILE A 214 -3.99 -3.03 -20.76
CA ILE A 214 -2.55 -2.77 -20.90
C ILE A 214 -1.85 -3.81 -21.77
N GLY A 215 -2.48 -4.94 -21.98
CA GLY A 215 -1.99 -6.06 -22.76
C GLY A 215 -2.87 -7.29 -22.60
N HIS A 216 -2.35 -8.43 -23.01
CA HIS A 216 -3.06 -9.70 -22.96
C HIS A 216 -2.14 -10.79 -22.41
N LEU A 217 -2.70 -11.79 -21.73
CA LEU A 217 -1.95 -12.92 -21.19
C LEU A 217 -1.19 -13.62 -22.32
N THR A 218 0.14 -13.71 -22.17
CA THR A 218 1.00 -14.32 -23.19
C THR A 218 0.82 -15.84 -23.26
N GLU A 219 1.19 -16.44 -24.40
CA GLU A 219 1.20 -17.90 -24.59
C GLU A 219 2.09 -18.60 -23.54
N GLU A 220 3.25 -18.02 -23.23
CA GLU A 220 4.17 -18.56 -22.23
C GLU A 220 3.51 -18.66 -20.85
N ILE A 221 2.88 -17.59 -20.40
CA ILE A 221 2.20 -17.56 -19.09
C ILE A 221 0.95 -18.45 -19.10
N ALA A 222 0.23 -18.49 -20.21
CA ALA A 222 -0.91 -19.39 -20.40
C ALA A 222 -0.50 -20.86 -20.22
N GLN A 223 0.63 -21.29 -20.80
CA GLN A 223 1.18 -22.64 -20.62
C GLN A 223 1.57 -22.93 -19.16
N LYS A 224 2.17 -21.96 -18.46
CA LYS A 224 2.57 -22.10 -17.06
C LYS A 224 1.38 -22.21 -16.11
N THR A 225 0.29 -21.51 -16.40
CA THR A 225 -0.87 -21.39 -15.50
C THR A 225 -2.02 -22.33 -15.85
N GLY A 226 -2.11 -22.78 -17.10
CA GLY A 226 -3.25 -23.55 -17.61
C GLY A 226 -4.50 -22.70 -17.88
N LEU A 227 -4.33 -21.38 -17.93
CA LEU A 227 -5.31 -20.40 -18.40
C LEU A 227 -5.18 -20.20 -19.92
N PRO A 228 -6.23 -19.78 -20.63
CA PRO A 228 -6.13 -19.46 -22.04
C PRO A 228 -5.26 -18.21 -22.27
N ALA A 229 -4.47 -18.22 -23.34
CA ALA A 229 -3.77 -17.02 -23.78
C ALA A 229 -4.77 -15.97 -24.31
N GLY A 230 -4.33 -14.72 -24.38
CA GLY A 230 -5.13 -13.65 -24.92
C GLY A 230 -6.18 -13.07 -23.95
N ILE A 231 -6.23 -13.50 -22.68
CA ILE A 231 -7.10 -12.87 -21.68
C ILE A 231 -6.65 -11.41 -21.52
N PRO A 232 -7.55 -10.41 -21.64
CA PRO A 232 -7.23 -9.02 -21.41
C PRO A 232 -6.72 -8.79 -19.98
N ILE A 233 -5.65 -7.99 -19.85
CA ILE A 233 -5.08 -7.56 -18.57
C ILE A 233 -5.36 -6.08 -18.42
N CYS A 234 -6.01 -5.69 -17.31
CA CYS A 234 -6.33 -4.30 -17.01
C CYS A 234 -5.22 -3.64 -16.18
N GLY A 235 -5.20 -2.30 -16.18
CA GLY A 235 -4.20 -1.50 -15.48
C GLY A 235 -4.15 -1.75 -13.97
N GLY A 236 -5.25 -2.17 -13.37
CA GLY A 236 -5.29 -2.45 -11.94
C GLY A 236 -5.39 -1.20 -11.09
N ALA A 237 -5.13 -1.32 -9.80
CA ALA A 237 -5.13 -0.19 -8.87
C ALA A 237 -4.38 -0.50 -7.58
N GLY A 238 -4.23 0.50 -6.71
CA GLY A 238 -3.71 0.31 -5.37
C GLY A 238 -4.70 -0.41 -4.43
N ASP A 239 -4.17 -1.20 -3.51
CA ASP A 239 -4.96 -2.01 -2.56
C ASP A 239 -5.92 -1.17 -1.69
N THR A 240 -5.47 0.00 -1.25
CA THR A 240 -6.28 0.96 -0.48
C THR A 240 -7.47 1.47 -1.28
N MET A 241 -7.24 1.88 -2.54
CA MET A 241 -8.31 2.39 -3.41
C MET A 241 -9.36 1.30 -3.67
N GLN A 242 -8.92 0.05 -3.84
CA GLN A 242 -9.83 -1.08 -4.01
C GLN A 242 -10.60 -1.40 -2.74
N SER A 243 -9.96 -1.26 -1.57
CA SER A 243 -10.62 -1.41 -0.27
C SER A 243 -11.72 -0.36 -0.06
N MET A 244 -11.49 0.88 -0.50
CA MET A 244 -12.51 1.94 -0.47
C MET A 244 -13.71 1.60 -1.36
N ILE A 245 -13.48 1.18 -2.60
CA ILE A 245 -14.55 0.72 -3.50
C ILE A 245 -15.30 -0.47 -2.90
N GLY A 246 -14.56 -1.46 -2.40
CA GLY A 246 -15.13 -2.68 -1.83
C GLY A 246 -15.99 -2.44 -0.57
N SER A 247 -15.67 -1.41 0.21
CA SER A 247 -16.45 -0.97 1.38
C SER A 247 -17.60 -0.01 1.04
N GLY A 248 -17.69 0.46 -0.22
CA GLY A 248 -18.67 1.45 -0.64
C GLY A 248 -18.33 2.89 -0.27
N ASN A 249 -17.09 3.16 0.15
CA ASN A 249 -16.62 4.50 0.48
C ASN A 249 -16.23 5.27 -0.80
N MET A 250 -17.25 5.84 -1.47
CA MET A 250 -17.11 6.47 -2.77
C MET A 250 -17.55 7.93 -2.79
N GLU A 251 -18.33 8.35 -1.79
CA GLU A 251 -18.89 9.69 -1.74
C GLU A 251 -18.11 10.58 -0.77
N PRO A 252 -17.93 11.86 -1.07
CA PRO A 252 -17.27 12.81 -0.16
C PRO A 252 -17.92 12.82 1.22
N GLY A 253 -17.09 12.78 2.27
CA GLY A 253 -17.50 12.72 3.67
C GLY A 253 -17.72 11.30 4.21
N GLN A 254 -17.69 10.28 3.36
CA GLN A 254 -17.64 8.89 3.84
C GLN A 254 -16.25 8.55 4.36
N ALA A 255 -16.19 7.68 5.35
CA ALA A 255 -14.96 7.24 5.95
C ALA A 255 -14.88 5.71 6.02
N VAL A 256 -13.68 5.17 5.97
CA VAL A 256 -13.38 3.76 6.17
C VAL A 256 -12.11 3.60 6.99
N ASP A 257 -12.13 2.67 7.94
CA ASP A 257 -10.94 2.19 8.63
C ASP A 257 -10.51 0.86 8.00
N VAL A 258 -9.35 0.88 7.36
CA VAL A 258 -8.70 -0.34 6.86
C VAL A 258 -7.87 -0.91 8.00
N ALA A 259 -8.57 -1.54 8.95
CA ALA A 259 -7.99 -2.10 10.16
C ALA A 259 -7.31 -3.45 9.90
N GLY A 260 -6.04 -3.53 10.21
CA GLY A 260 -5.21 -4.74 10.12
C GLY A 260 -4.15 -4.72 11.22
N THR A 261 -2.94 -5.13 10.91
CA THR A 261 -1.75 -4.94 11.78
C THR A 261 -1.53 -3.45 12.05
N CYS A 262 -1.58 -2.64 10.99
CA CYS A 262 -1.76 -1.20 11.05
C CYS A 262 -3.25 -0.87 10.98
N SER A 263 -3.64 0.34 11.34
CA SER A 263 -4.96 0.90 11.04
C SER A 263 -4.76 2.12 10.13
N MET A 264 -5.47 2.18 9.03
CA MET A 264 -5.43 3.29 8.09
C MET A 264 -6.85 3.85 7.94
N PHE A 265 -7.03 5.06 8.44
CA PHE A 265 -8.30 5.76 8.39
C PHE A 265 -8.36 6.66 7.16
N CYS A 266 -9.31 6.40 6.27
CA CYS A 266 -9.49 7.12 5.02
C CYS A 266 -10.79 7.89 5.02
N VAL A 267 -10.77 9.13 4.53
CA VAL A 267 -11.96 9.99 4.35
C VAL A 267 -12.02 10.48 2.92
N SER A 268 -13.10 10.15 2.21
CA SER A 268 -13.32 10.59 0.84
C SER A 268 -13.63 12.09 0.77
N THR A 269 -13.06 12.75 -0.24
CA THR A 269 -13.24 14.20 -0.49
C THR A 269 -13.46 14.47 -1.99
N LYS A 270 -13.83 15.71 -2.33
CA LYS A 270 -14.00 16.14 -3.73
C LYS A 270 -12.70 16.55 -4.42
N GLY A 271 -11.62 16.71 -3.68
CA GLY A 271 -10.35 17.22 -4.15
C GLY A 271 -9.49 17.65 -2.98
N ILE A 272 -8.44 18.40 -3.26
CA ILE A 272 -7.53 18.93 -2.25
C ILE A 272 -8.28 19.92 -1.34
N ILE A 273 -8.12 19.72 -0.02
CA ILE A 273 -8.60 20.65 1.01
C ILE A 273 -7.37 21.37 1.58
N PRO A 274 -7.20 22.68 1.29
CA PRO A 274 -5.97 23.40 1.66
C PRO A 274 -5.62 23.35 3.14
N GLU A 275 -6.64 23.29 4.02
CA GLU A 275 -6.47 23.22 5.48
C GLU A 275 -5.86 21.87 5.92
N LEU A 276 -6.13 20.79 5.20
CA LEU A 276 -5.62 19.44 5.46
C LEU A 276 -4.31 19.15 4.73
N SER A 277 -4.01 19.92 3.67
CA SER A 277 -2.77 19.84 2.89
C SER A 277 -1.72 20.84 3.36
N LYS A 278 -1.65 21.10 4.67
CA LYS A 278 -0.65 21.95 5.30
C LYS A 278 0.45 21.10 5.91
N LYS A 279 1.65 21.67 5.93
CA LYS A 279 2.80 21.10 6.64
C LYS A 279 2.42 20.80 8.10
N GLY A 280 2.82 19.63 8.59
CA GLY A 280 2.51 19.17 9.95
C GLY A 280 1.07 18.66 10.15
N ALA A 281 0.23 18.55 9.13
CA ALA A 281 -1.11 17.97 9.26
C ALA A 281 -1.09 16.44 9.48
N GLY A 282 0.02 15.78 9.16
CA GLY A 282 0.19 14.33 9.32
C GLY A 282 -0.70 13.47 8.42
N LEU A 283 -1.33 14.07 7.43
CA LEU A 283 -2.23 13.40 6.49
C LEU A 283 -1.60 13.24 5.11
N VAL A 284 -1.97 12.19 4.42
CA VAL A 284 -1.60 11.93 3.03
C VAL A 284 -2.83 12.03 2.15
N PHE A 285 -2.68 12.65 0.99
CA PHE A 285 -3.73 12.82 0.00
C PHE A 285 -3.49 11.95 -1.22
N ASN A 286 -4.53 11.28 -1.69
CA ASN A 286 -4.49 10.43 -2.87
C ASN A 286 -5.72 10.61 -3.76
N SER A 287 -5.56 10.27 -5.04
CA SER A 287 -6.71 10.03 -5.91
C SER A 287 -7.22 8.60 -5.75
N GLY A 288 -8.52 8.41 -5.86
CA GLY A 288 -9.12 7.09 -5.91
C GLY A 288 -8.99 6.43 -7.29
N SER A 289 -9.46 5.19 -7.41
CA SER A 289 -9.46 4.45 -8.68
C SER A 289 -10.50 4.95 -9.69
N LEU A 290 -11.59 5.54 -9.22
CA LEU A 290 -12.64 6.07 -10.10
C LEU A 290 -12.40 7.57 -10.41
N PRO A 291 -12.96 8.09 -11.53
CA PRO A 291 -12.88 9.50 -11.83
C PRO A 291 -13.41 10.36 -10.70
N ASP A 292 -12.80 11.50 -10.47
CA ASP A 292 -13.21 12.52 -9.49
C ASP A 292 -13.38 12.02 -8.05
N THR A 293 -12.70 10.93 -7.71
CA THR A 293 -12.62 10.41 -6.35
C THR A 293 -11.27 10.68 -5.75
N TYR A 294 -11.26 11.23 -4.54
CA TYR A 294 -10.07 11.58 -3.79
C TYR A 294 -10.27 11.26 -2.32
N PHE A 295 -9.19 11.10 -1.57
CA PHE A 295 -9.27 10.86 -0.14
C PHE A 295 -8.03 11.32 0.60
N TYR A 296 -8.23 11.75 1.85
CA TYR A 296 -7.17 11.87 2.84
C TYR A 296 -7.11 10.63 3.70
N TRP A 297 -5.92 10.28 4.14
CA TRP A 297 -5.74 9.22 5.10
C TRP A 297 -4.60 9.52 6.07
N GLY A 298 -4.78 8.99 7.27
CA GLY A 298 -3.74 8.88 8.28
C GLY A 298 -3.62 7.43 8.72
N TYR A 299 -2.52 7.06 9.34
CA TYR A 299 -2.32 5.68 9.76
C TYR A 299 -1.65 5.57 11.12
N ILE A 300 -1.93 4.46 11.80
CA ILE A 300 -1.29 4.04 13.03
C ILE A 300 -0.56 2.73 12.74
N ARG A 301 0.75 2.68 12.97
CA ARG A 301 1.58 1.49 12.70
C ARG A 301 1.14 0.27 13.49
N THR A 302 0.56 0.45 14.65
CA THR A 302 0.18 -0.60 15.60
C THR A 302 -1.32 -0.63 15.91
N GLY A 303 -2.18 -0.61 14.91
CA GLY A 303 -3.63 -0.79 15.08
C GLY A 303 -3.96 -2.14 15.73
N GLY A 304 -4.37 -3.13 14.95
CA GLY A 304 -4.64 -4.47 15.45
C GLY A 304 -3.43 -5.18 16.12
N LEU A 305 -2.21 -4.73 15.82
CA LEU A 305 -1.03 -5.22 16.51
C LEU A 305 -1.01 -4.82 18.00
N ALA A 306 -1.51 -3.64 18.34
CA ALA A 306 -1.61 -3.19 19.73
C ALA A 306 -2.57 -4.08 20.54
N LEU A 307 -3.70 -4.45 19.92
CA LEU A 307 -4.66 -5.37 20.53
C LEU A 307 -4.01 -6.74 20.82
N ARG A 308 -3.29 -7.28 19.85
CA ARG A 308 -2.59 -8.55 20.01
C ARG A 308 -1.48 -8.43 21.06
N TRP A 309 -0.68 -7.36 21.02
CA TRP A 309 0.37 -7.11 22.00
C TRP A 309 -0.20 -7.07 23.42
N PHE A 310 -1.31 -6.37 23.65
CA PHE A 310 -1.95 -6.29 24.96
C PHE A 310 -2.37 -7.68 25.46
N LYS A 311 -3.08 -8.45 24.63
CA LYS A 311 -3.49 -9.82 24.98
C LYS A 311 -2.28 -10.71 25.27
N ASP A 312 -1.28 -10.70 24.39
CA ASP A 312 -0.16 -11.63 24.44
C ASP A 312 0.84 -11.28 25.55
N ASN A 313 1.17 -9.99 25.71
CA ASN A 313 2.25 -9.55 26.58
C ASN A 313 1.77 -8.97 27.93
N ILE A 314 0.65 -8.26 27.96
CA ILE A 314 0.11 -7.71 29.21
C ILE A 314 -0.73 -8.77 29.91
N CYS A 315 -1.68 -9.40 29.22
CA CYS A 315 -2.53 -10.44 29.79
C CYS A 315 -1.88 -11.82 29.87
N LYS A 316 -0.74 -12.04 29.18
CA LYS A 316 -0.05 -13.34 29.09
C LYS A 316 -0.95 -14.47 28.54
N LYS A 317 -1.75 -14.15 27.50
CA LYS A 317 -2.71 -15.05 26.87
C LYS A 317 -2.43 -15.26 25.37
N ALA A 318 -1.14 -15.40 24.99
CA ALA A 318 -0.72 -15.52 23.60
C ALA A 318 -1.40 -16.69 22.86
N GLU A 319 -1.51 -17.86 23.51
CA GLU A 319 -2.07 -19.07 22.92
C GLU A 319 -3.61 -19.11 22.94
N ASP A 320 -4.26 -18.19 23.65
CA ASP A 320 -5.72 -18.17 23.79
C ASP A 320 -6.36 -17.12 22.88
N GLY A 321 -6.73 -17.54 21.67
CA GLY A 321 -7.43 -16.67 20.71
C GLY A 321 -8.84 -16.26 21.18
N SER A 322 -9.46 -16.97 22.09
CA SER A 322 -10.80 -16.65 22.63
C SER A 322 -10.76 -15.57 23.71
N TYR A 323 -9.59 -15.29 24.28
CA TYR A 323 -9.45 -14.32 25.37
C TYR A 323 -9.86 -12.88 25.00
N TYR A 324 -9.87 -12.55 23.71
CA TYR A 324 -10.46 -11.28 23.25
C TYR A 324 -11.91 -11.09 23.67
N GLN A 325 -12.71 -12.18 23.69
CA GLN A 325 -14.10 -12.11 24.12
C GLN A 325 -14.22 -11.76 25.61
N VAL A 326 -13.27 -12.24 26.44
CA VAL A 326 -13.21 -11.89 27.87
C VAL A 326 -12.87 -10.41 28.03
N LEU A 327 -11.82 -9.94 27.36
CA LEU A 327 -11.40 -8.55 27.39
C LEU A 327 -12.53 -7.61 26.95
N GLU A 328 -13.19 -7.94 25.84
CA GLU A 328 -14.28 -7.12 25.30
C GLU A 328 -15.50 -7.07 26.22
N LYS A 329 -15.87 -8.24 26.82
CA LYS A 329 -16.98 -8.29 27.78
C LYS A 329 -16.80 -7.34 28.97
N ASP A 330 -15.57 -7.26 29.50
CA ASP A 330 -15.29 -6.42 30.64
C ASP A 330 -15.13 -4.95 30.22
N ALA A 331 -14.49 -4.67 29.10
CA ALA A 331 -14.37 -3.34 28.54
C ALA A 331 -15.72 -2.65 28.27
N ARG A 332 -16.75 -3.41 27.85
CA ARG A 332 -18.11 -2.86 27.66
C ARG A 332 -18.72 -2.19 28.90
N LYS A 333 -18.17 -2.41 30.06
CA LYS A 333 -18.59 -1.75 31.31
C LYS A 333 -17.87 -0.44 31.57
N VAL A 334 -16.77 -0.19 30.84
CA VAL A 334 -15.99 1.04 30.96
C VAL A 334 -16.66 2.12 30.11
N PRO A 335 -16.85 3.33 30.64
CA PRO A 335 -17.45 4.43 29.88
C PRO A 335 -16.49 4.91 28.78
N ALA A 336 -17.04 5.51 27.73
CA ALA A 336 -16.25 6.20 26.70
C ALA A 336 -15.28 7.22 27.35
N GLY A 337 -14.09 7.31 26.81
CA GLY A 337 -12.98 8.06 27.38
C GLY A 337 -12.18 7.30 28.44
N SER A 338 -12.39 5.97 28.58
CA SER A 338 -11.57 5.04 29.37
C SER A 338 -11.22 5.55 30.78
N ASN A 339 -12.18 6.19 31.47
CA ASN A 339 -11.98 6.86 32.79
C ASN A 339 -10.82 7.88 32.78
N GLY A 340 -10.51 8.47 31.61
CA GLY A 340 -9.42 9.43 31.43
C GLY A 340 -8.06 8.80 31.09
N VAL A 341 -7.97 7.48 31.03
CA VAL A 341 -6.74 6.80 30.58
C VAL A 341 -6.59 6.96 29.07
N LEU A 342 -5.39 7.35 28.64
CA LEU A 342 -5.02 7.45 27.22
C LEU A 342 -3.94 6.42 26.90
N PHE A 343 -4.09 5.78 25.74
CA PHE A 343 -3.06 4.91 25.19
C PHE A 343 -2.41 5.57 23.97
N LEU A 344 -1.10 5.71 23.97
CA LEU A 344 -0.33 6.13 22.80
C LEU A 344 0.21 4.91 22.07
N PRO A 345 -0.24 4.63 20.82
CA PRO A 345 -0.01 3.36 20.15
C PRO A 345 1.35 3.26 19.44
N TYR A 346 2.39 3.91 19.92
CA TYR A 346 3.71 3.95 19.29
C TYR A 346 4.60 2.76 19.69
N LEU A 347 4.05 1.55 19.75
CA LEU A 347 4.79 0.34 20.17
C LEU A 347 5.91 -0.08 19.21
N THR A 348 5.90 0.40 17.96
CA THR A 348 6.92 0.17 16.93
C THR A 348 7.60 1.47 16.49
N GLY A 349 7.61 2.47 17.35
CA GLY A 349 8.05 3.82 17.05
C GLY A 349 6.93 4.73 16.56
N GLY A 350 7.22 6.02 16.49
CA GLY A 350 6.30 7.04 16.01
C GLY A 350 6.14 7.05 14.47
N ILE A 351 5.42 8.05 14.03
CA ILE A 351 5.22 8.36 12.60
C ILE A 351 5.87 9.72 12.31
N ASN A 352 6.18 9.97 11.07
CA ASN A 352 6.70 11.21 10.45
C ASN A 352 7.27 12.29 11.40
N ASP A 353 6.37 13.08 12.03
CA ASP A 353 6.75 14.25 12.84
C ASP A 353 7.23 13.90 14.26
N ILE A 354 7.00 12.66 14.68
CA ILE A 354 7.36 12.16 16.02
C ILE A 354 8.03 10.78 15.95
N PRO A 355 9.13 10.64 15.18
CA PRO A 355 9.75 9.34 14.90
C PRO A 355 10.21 8.60 16.17
N ASP A 356 10.59 9.33 17.22
CA ASP A 356 11.10 8.80 18.47
C ASP A 356 10.00 8.54 19.52
N ALA A 357 8.72 8.70 19.15
CA ALA A 357 7.61 8.43 20.06
C ALA A 357 7.56 6.95 20.43
N VAL A 358 7.24 6.67 21.69
CA VAL A 358 7.09 5.31 22.24
C VAL A 358 5.69 5.12 22.79
N GLY A 359 5.22 3.86 22.78
CA GLY A 359 3.91 3.51 23.33
C GLY A 359 3.88 3.70 24.84
N CYS A 360 2.81 4.32 25.35
CA CYS A 360 2.59 4.47 26.77
C CYS A 360 1.10 4.58 27.14
N PHE A 361 0.79 4.32 28.42
CA PHE A 361 -0.48 4.67 29.01
C PHE A 361 -0.28 5.92 29.88
N LEU A 362 -1.19 6.89 29.76
CA LEU A 362 -1.19 8.13 30.53
C LEU A 362 -2.41 8.16 31.45
N ASN A 363 -2.33 8.98 32.53
CA ASN A 363 -3.39 9.21 33.53
C ASN A 363 -3.85 7.94 34.29
N MET A 364 -2.99 6.96 34.47
CA MET A 364 -3.29 5.79 35.29
C MET A 364 -3.39 6.18 36.75
N THR A 365 -4.34 5.57 37.48
CA THR A 365 -4.52 5.69 38.92
C THR A 365 -4.46 4.31 39.57
N MET A 366 -4.56 4.26 40.89
CA MET A 366 -4.61 2.99 41.64
C MET A 366 -5.87 2.16 41.29
N ASP A 367 -6.92 2.80 40.78
CA ASP A 367 -8.17 2.17 40.41
C ASP A 367 -8.20 1.71 38.90
N THR A 368 -7.12 1.98 38.16
CA THR A 368 -7.03 1.58 36.77
C THR A 368 -6.86 0.07 36.67
N ASP A 369 -7.86 -0.58 36.14
CA ASP A 369 -7.91 -2.04 35.94
C ASP A 369 -7.60 -2.45 34.50
N GLN A 370 -7.51 -3.77 34.26
CA GLN A 370 -7.26 -4.35 32.95
C GLN A 370 -8.34 -3.97 31.93
N ALA A 371 -9.60 -3.88 32.36
CA ALA A 371 -10.71 -3.53 31.49
C ALA A 371 -10.59 -2.08 30.98
N THR A 372 -10.21 -1.17 31.86
CA THR A 372 -9.94 0.24 31.51
C THR A 372 -8.77 0.39 30.55
N LEU A 373 -7.65 -0.34 30.80
CA LEU A 373 -6.50 -0.32 29.90
C LEU A 373 -6.86 -0.90 28.52
N TRP A 374 -7.59 -2.01 28.47
CA TRP A 374 -8.04 -2.60 27.20
C TRP A 374 -8.96 -1.65 26.44
N HIS A 375 -9.89 -0.98 27.13
CA HIS A 375 -10.79 0.00 26.53
C HIS A 375 -10.00 1.18 25.93
N ALA A 376 -8.98 1.68 26.64
CA ALA A 376 -8.10 2.73 26.11
C ALA A 376 -7.31 2.29 24.87
N VAL A 377 -6.97 1.00 24.72
CA VAL A 377 -6.34 0.46 23.51
C VAL A 377 -7.33 0.36 22.33
N LEU A 378 -8.63 0.19 22.63
CA LEU A 378 -9.69 0.14 21.62
C LEU A 378 -10.06 1.55 21.09
N GLU A 379 -10.00 2.59 21.96
CA GLU A 379 -10.24 4.00 21.62
C GLU A 379 -9.06 4.67 20.91
#